data_fff30216bdd4cceed6aef41bf6fa8496
#
_entry.id   fff30216bdd4cceed6aef41bf6fa8496
#
_cell.length_a   1.000
_cell.length_b   1.000
_cell.length_c   1.000
_cell.angle_alpha   90.00
_cell.angle_beta   90.00
_cell.angle_gamma   90.00
#
_symmetry.space_group_name_H-M   'P 1'
#
loop_
_entity.id
_entity.type
_entity.pdbx_description
1 polymer ?
#
loop_
_entity_poly.entity_id
_entity_poly.type
_entity_poly.pdbx_seq_one_letter_code
_entity_poly.pdbx_strand_id
1 'polypeptide(L)'
;MIEGKKCSNVVLKTRKIGKWVDVSTNEIFKDKKVILFSLPGAFTPVCSEKQLPGFEDNYDKLLSLGINEVYCISVNDGFVMNAWADQQNIRKVKVLPDGNADFTRSMGMLVDKKHVGFGQRSWRYCAIINDGVVEKWWQEDGMNNDGSDPDPYDQTTPENCIEYLSKK
;
A
#
# COMPACT_ATOMS: atom_id res chain seq x y z
N MET A 1 0.91 -17.94 -7.43
CA MET A 1 0.10 -16.79 -7.87
C MET A 1 -0.52 -16.11 -6.66
N ILE A 2 -0.47 -14.77 -6.62
CA ILE A 2 -0.97 -14.01 -5.45
C ILE A 2 -2.49 -13.82 -5.51
N GLU A 3 -3.05 -13.70 -6.69
CA GLU A 3 -4.52 -13.66 -6.83
C GLU A 3 -5.14 -14.93 -6.30
N GLY A 4 -6.20 -14.78 -5.49
CA GLY A 4 -6.83 -15.88 -4.78
C GLY A 4 -6.26 -16.15 -3.39
N LYS A 5 -5.12 -15.54 -3.04
CA LYS A 5 -4.49 -15.72 -1.73
C LYS A 5 -5.29 -14.99 -0.64
N LYS A 6 -5.50 -15.66 0.48
CA LYS A 6 -6.04 -15.03 1.68
C LYS A 6 -4.90 -14.28 2.39
N CYS A 7 -5.13 -13.01 2.70
CA CYS A 7 -4.15 -12.19 3.41
C CYS A 7 -3.93 -12.70 4.83
N SER A 8 -2.67 -12.70 5.27
CA SER A 8 -2.31 -13.07 6.64
C SER A 8 -2.84 -12.04 7.63
N ASN A 9 -3.20 -12.51 8.82
CA ASN A 9 -3.59 -11.60 9.89
C ASN A 9 -2.33 -11.08 10.57
N VAL A 10 -2.10 -9.78 10.44
CA VAL A 10 -0.95 -9.07 11.01
C VAL A 10 -1.47 -7.92 11.86
N VAL A 11 -0.86 -7.71 13.03
CA VAL A 11 -1.17 -6.56 13.87
C VAL A 11 -0.24 -5.42 13.51
N LEU A 12 -0.82 -4.30 13.09
CA LEU A 12 -0.09 -3.08 12.77
C LEU A 12 -0.12 -2.12 13.95
N LYS A 13 1.03 -1.57 14.31
CA LYS A 13 1.16 -0.63 15.43
C LYS A 13 0.94 0.79 14.93
N THR A 14 -0.30 1.29 15.06
CA THR A 14 -0.66 2.63 14.58
C THR A 14 -0.62 3.66 15.72
N ARG A 15 -0.55 4.93 15.35
CA ARG A 15 -0.60 6.07 16.28
C ARG A 15 -1.81 6.93 15.93
N LYS A 16 -2.71 7.06 16.90
CA LYS A 16 -3.93 7.88 16.72
C LYS A 16 -4.14 8.75 17.96
N ILE A 17 -4.18 10.05 17.75
CA ILE A 17 -4.46 11.05 18.80
C ILE A 17 -3.54 10.84 20.02
N GLY A 18 -2.23 10.71 19.77
CA GLY A 18 -1.22 10.56 20.82
C GLY A 18 -1.19 9.19 21.50
N LYS A 19 -1.88 8.19 20.95
CA LYS A 19 -1.95 6.85 21.57
C LYS A 19 -1.54 5.77 20.58
N TRP A 20 -0.99 4.67 21.11
CA TRP A 20 -0.78 3.45 20.35
C TRP A 20 -2.12 2.74 20.16
N VAL A 21 -2.43 2.38 18.92
CA VAL A 21 -3.63 1.61 18.60
C VAL A 21 -3.21 0.43 17.73
N ASP A 22 -3.51 -0.77 18.19
CA ASP A 22 -3.28 -1.99 17.43
C ASP A 22 -4.43 -2.19 16.45
N VAL A 23 -4.09 -2.40 15.18
CA VAL A 23 -5.06 -2.64 14.11
C VAL A 23 -4.66 -3.93 13.41
N SER A 24 -5.58 -4.89 13.35
CA SER A 24 -5.31 -6.14 12.62
C SER A 24 -5.73 -6.03 11.17
N THR A 25 -4.98 -6.69 10.28
CA THR A 25 -5.34 -6.70 8.86
C THR A 25 -6.67 -7.42 8.61
N ASN A 26 -7.01 -8.43 9.43
CA ASN A 26 -8.32 -9.07 9.34
C ASN A 26 -9.46 -8.06 9.53
N GLU A 27 -9.35 -7.16 10.51
CA GLU A 27 -10.36 -6.14 10.76
C GLU A 27 -10.44 -5.14 9.62
N ILE A 28 -9.29 -4.77 9.05
CA ILE A 28 -9.22 -3.81 7.94
C ILE A 28 -9.95 -4.34 6.71
N PHE A 29 -9.81 -5.64 6.43
CA PHE A 29 -10.31 -6.24 5.19
C PHE A 29 -11.68 -6.90 5.31
N LYS A 30 -12.14 -7.17 6.54
CA LYS A 30 -13.37 -7.95 6.75
C LYS A 30 -14.60 -7.27 6.15
N ASP A 31 -15.33 -8.04 5.34
CA ASP A 31 -16.60 -7.61 4.72
C ASP A 31 -16.47 -6.34 3.88
N LYS A 32 -15.26 -6.10 3.35
CA LYS A 32 -14.98 -4.92 2.54
C LYS A 32 -14.23 -5.29 1.28
N LYS A 33 -14.42 -4.50 0.24
CA LYS A 33 -13.60 -4.52 -0.95
C LYS A 33 -12.73 -3.29 -0.93
N VAL A 34 -11.42 -3.48 -0.77
CA VAL A 34 -10.48 -2.38 -0.57
C VAL A 34 -9.38 -2.39 -1.62
N ILE A 35 -8.82 -1.22 -1.88
CA ILE A 35 -7.55 -1.11 -2.58
C ILE A 35 -6.46 -0.96 -1.53
N LEU A 36 -5.42 -1.78 -1.66
CA LEU A 36 -4.21 -1.68 -0.87
C LEU A 36 -3.04 -1.48 -1.80
N PHE A 37 -2.34 -0.36 -1.70
CA PHE A 37 -1.12 -0.17 -2.46
C PHE A 37 0.06 0.06 -1.53
N SER A 38 1.21 -0.46 -1.94
CA SER A 38 2.44 -0.39 -1.17
C SER A 38 3.57 0.19 -2.01
N LEU A 39 4.58 0.70 -1.34
CA LEU A 39 5.66 1.45 -1.95
C LEU A 39 6.92 1.35 -1.09
N PRO A 40 8.11 1.68 -1.65
CA PRO A 40 9.37 1.56 -0.91
C PRO A 40 9.52 2.46 0.30
N GLY A 41 8.77 3.55 0.40
CA GLY A 41 8.85 4.34 1.62
C GLY A 41 8.22 5.72 1.53
N ALA A 42 7.71 6.17 2.68
CA ALA A 42 7.24 7.53 2.88
C ALA A 42 8.37 8.53 2.58
N PHE A 43 8.01 9.69 2.06
CA PHE A 43 8.93 10.78 1.72
C PHE A 43 9.89 10.50 0.56
N THR A 44 9.82 9.33 -0.07
CA THR A 44 10.64 9.03 -1.25
C THR A 44 10.00 9.64 -2.51
N PRO A 45 10.80 9.96 -3.58
CA PRO A 45 10.30 10.81 -4.67
C PRO A 45 9.03 10.32 -5.39
N VAL A 46 9.05 9.13 -6.00
CA VAL A 46 7.90 8.61 -6.77
C VAL A 46 6.69 8.39 -5.88
N CYS A 47 6.90 7.90 -4.66
CA CYS A 47 5.84 7.66 -3.69
C CYS A 47 5.13 8.96 -3.31
N SER A 48 5.88 10.03 -3.10
CA SER A 48 5.37 11.33 -2.66
C SER A 48 4.85 12.21 -3.80
N GLU A 49 5.46 12.11 -4.98
CA GLU A 49 5.12 12.99 -6.10
C GLU A 49 3.99 12.45 -6.96
N LYS A 50 3.85 11.12 -7.06
CA LYS A 50 2.93 10.49 -8.02
C LYS A 50 1.96 9.53 -7.39
N GLN A 51 2.44 8.53 -6.64
CA GLN A 51 1.60 7.40 -6.24
C GLN A 51 0.56 7.79 -5.20
N LEU A 52 0.97 8.32 -4.07
CA LEU A 52 0.03 8.70 -3.02
C LEU A 52 -0.94 9.80 -3.48
N PRO A 53 -0.46 10.91 -4.09
CA PRO A 53 -1.39 11.93 -4.60
C PRO A 53 -2.33 11.39 -5.68
N GLY A 54 -1.87 10.48 -6.53
CA GLY A 54 -2.70 9.89 -7.58
C GLY A 54 -3.89 9.12 -7.01
N PHE A 55 -3.68 8.33 -5.97
CA PHE A 55 -4.76 7.61 -5.32
C PHE A 55 -5.68 8.55 -4.53
N GLU A 56 -5.13 9.58 -3.90
CA GLU A 56 -5.95 10.58 -3.21
C GLU A 56 -6.88 11.30 -4.19
N ASP A 57 -6.35 11.72 -5.34
CA ASP A 57 -7.13 12.44 -6.36
C ASP A 57 -8.22 11.57 -6.99
N ASN A 58 -8.00 10.26 -7.06
CA ASN A 58 -8.94 9.31 -7.66
C ASN A 58 -9.82 8.59 -6.62
N TYR A 59 -9.72 8.96 -5.36
CA TYR A 59 -10.41 8.27 -4.26
C TYR A 59 -11.92 8.19 -4.50
N ASP A 60 -12.58 9.32 -4.78
CA ASP A 60 -14.03 9.35 -4.97
C ASP A 60 -14.46 8.52 -6.17
N LYS A 61 -13.68 8.55 -7.25
CA LYS A 61 -13.94 7.74 -8.44
C LYS A 61 -13.87 6.25 -8.10
N LEU A 62 -12.86 5.83 -7.33
CA LEU A 62 -12.71 4.44 -6.94
C LEU A 62 -13.87 3.97 -6.06
N LEU A 63 -14.32 4.81 -5.13
CA LEU A 63 -15.49 4.48 -4.32
C LEU A 63 -16.74 4.33 -5.17
N SER A 64 -16.90 5.16 -6.19
CA SER A 64 -18.04 5.07 -7.11
C SER A 64 -18.05 3.75 -7.89
N LEU A 65 -16.92 3.08 -7.99
CA LEU A 65 -16.76 1.79 -8.69
C LEU A 65 -16.86 0.59 -7.73
N GLY A 66 -17.30 0.78 -6.49
CA GLY A 66 -17.56 -0.30 -5.55
C GLY A 66 -16.47 -0.55 -4.52
N ILE A 67 -15.45 0.29 -4.47
CA ILE A 67 -14.40 0.18 -3.45
C ILE A 67 -14.90 0.83 -2.15
N ASN A 68 -14.71 0.14 -1.02
CA ASN A 68 -15.12 0.64 0.29
C ASN A 68 -14.07 1.54 0.92
N GLU A 69 -12.76 1.27 0.67
CA GLU A 69 -11.68 2.07 1.24
C GLU A 69 -10.40 1.91 0.44
N VAL A 70 -9.51 2.89 0.52
CA VAL A 70 -8.20 2.87 -0.12
C VAL A 70 -7.13 3.06 0.95
N TYR A 71 -6.21 2.10 1.02
CA TYR A 71 -5.11 2.09 2.00
C TYR A 71 -3.76 2.14 1.31
N CYS A 72 -2.86 2.93 1.89
CA CYS A 72 -1.44 2.96 1.54
C CYS A 72 -0.65 2.32 2.69
N ILE A 73 0.08 1.24 2.40
CA ILE A 73 0.91 0.55 3.40
C ILE A 73 2.38 0.68 3.03
N SER A 74 3.23 0.85 4.02
CA SER A 74 4.66 0.97 3.80
C SER A 74 5.43 0.44 5.01
N VAL A 75 6.68 0.01 4.78
CA VAL A 75 7.60 -0.38 5.86
C VAL A 75 8.17 0.89 6.49
N ASN A 76 7.31 1.55 7.25
CA ASN A 76 7.60 2.76 8.03
C ASN A 76 6.75 2.70 9.29
N ASP A 77 7.19 3.37 10.35
CA ASP A 77 6.43 3.39 11.60
C ASP A 77 5.24 4.37 11.53
N GLY A 78 4.40 4.34 12.56
CA GLY A 78 3.19 5.15 12.63
C GLY A 78 3.46 6.65 12.66
N PHE A 79 4.56 7.08 13.27
CA PHE A 79 4.91 8.50 13.30
C PHE A 79 5.26 9.01 11.91
N VAL A 80 6.08 8.24 11.18
CA VAL A 80 6.50 8.60 9.82
C VAL A 80 5.31 8.62 8.87
N MET A 81 4.47 7.60 8.92
CA MET A 81 3.29 7.52 8.03
C MET A 81 2.32 8.66 8.27
N ASN A 82 2.05 9.00 9.53
CA ASN A 82 1.16 10.12 9.86
C ASN A 82 1.75 11.46 9.42
N ALA A 83 3.04 11.68 9.65
CA ALA A 83 3.71 12.92 9.23
C ALA A 83 3.72 13.06 7.71
N TRP A 84 3.95 11.96 6.99
CA TRP A 84 3.94 11.95 5.53
C TRP A 84 2.54 12.27 4.97
N ALA A 85 1.51 11.65 5.53
CA ALA A 85 0.12 11.93 5.12
C ALA A 85 -0.23 13.41 5.36
N ASP A 86 0.17 13.96 6.50
CA ASP A 86 -0.07 15.39 6.81
C ASP A 86 0.69 16.31 5.83
N GLN A 87 1.95 16.01 5.56
CA GLN A 87 2.76 16.80 4.64
C GLN A 87 2.20 16.75 3.21
N GLN A 88 1.67 15.59 2.80
CA GLN A 88 1.06 15.41 1.48
C GLN A 88 -0.39 15.90 1.42
N ASN A 89 -0.91 16.42 2.52
CA ASN A 89 -2.29 16.91 2.62
C ASN A 89 -3.33 15.83 2.29
N ILE A 90 -3.05 14.60 2.69
CA ILE A 90 -3.95 13.46 2.46
C ILE A 90 -5.13 13.53 3.42
N ARG A 91 -6.35 13.44 2.88
CA ARG A 91 -7.59 13.55 3.66
C ARG A 91 -8.48 12.31 3.56
N LYS A 92 -8.32 11.52 2.50
CA LYS A 92 -9.22 10.40 2.16
C LYS A 92 -8.52 9.06 2.23
N VAL A 93 -7.39 8.88 1.54
CA VAL A 93 -6.59 7.66 1.62
C VAL A 93 -6.08 7.47 3.04
N LYS A 94 -6.18 6.25 3.55
CA LYS A 94 -5.71 5.90 4.88
C LYS A 94 -4.31 5.27 4.79
N VAL A 95 -3.41 5.69 5.65
CA VAL A 95 -2.04 5.15 5.69
C VAL A 95 -1.93 4.10 6.78
N LEU A 96 -1.17 3.04 6.49
CA LEU A 96 -0.96 1.91 7.41
C LEU A 96 0.55 1.72 7.61
N PRO A 97 1.01 1.71 8.88
CA PRO A 97 2.42 1.50 9.17
C PRO A 97 2.72 0.00 9.31
N ASP A 98 3.52 -0.54 8.40
CA ASP A 98 4.04 -1.90 8.51
C ASP A 98 5.51 -1.84 8.97
N GLY A 99 5.75 -1.18 10.10
CA GLY A 99 7.10 -0.88 10.59
C GLY A 99 7.98 -2.10 10.81
N ASN A 100 7.37 -3.23 11.18
CA ASN A 100 8.11 -4.48 11.38
C ASN A 100 8.20 -5.33 10.11
N ALA A 101 7.64 -4.86 8.99
CA ALA A 101 7.65 -5.55 7.71
C ALA A 101 6.89 -6.89 7.70
N ASP A 102 6.07 -7.16 8.69
CA ASP A 102 5.37 -8.44 8.83
C ASP A 102 4.39 -8.69 7.68
N PHE A 103 3.57 -7.69 7.37
CA PHE A 103 2.61 -7.81 6.27
C PHE A 103 3.32 -7.87 4.92
N THR A 104 4.31 -7.01 4.71
CA THR A 104 5.12 -6.99 3.48
C THR A 104 5.77 -8.34 3.23
N ARG A 105 6.34 -8.93 4.29
CA ARG A 105 6.95 -10.27 4.20
C ARG A 105 5.91 -11.32 3.84
N SER A 106 4.73 -11.26 4.45
CA SER A 106 3.66 -12.24 4.21
C SER A 106 3.16 -12.20 2.77
N MET A 107 3.26 -11.05 2.11
CA MET A 107 2.84 -10.89 0.71
C MET A 107 3.97 -11.22 -0.29
N GLY A 108 5.15 -11.56 0.21
CA GLY A 108 6.29 -11.88 -0.66
C GLY A 108 6.93 -10.65 -1.32
N MET A 109 6.71 -9.46 -0.75
CA MET A 109 7.14 -8.19 -1.36
C MET A 109 8.31 -7.53 -0.64
N LEU A 110 8.91 -8.21 0.33
CA LEU A 110 10.05 -7.65 1.07
C LEU A 110 11.29 -7.63 0.19
N VAL A 111 11.91 -6.46 0.07
CA VAL A 111 13.15 -6.27 -0.70
C VAL A 111 14.19 -5.54 0.14
N ASP A 112 15.46 -5.73 -0.22
CA ASP A 112 16.59 -5.06 0.41
C ASP A 112 16.94 -3.81 -0.41
N LYS A 113 16.88 -2.65 0.20
CA LYS A 113 17.26 -1.38 -0.43
C LYS A 113 18.42 -0.70 0.32
N LYS A 114 19.36 -1.50 0.80
CA LYS A 114 20.53 -0.99 1.51
C LYS A 114 21.40 -0.08 0.66
N HIS A 115 21.39 -0.26 -0.65
CA HIS A 115 22.19 0.54 -1.60
C HIS A 115 21.80 2.04 -1.57
N VAL A 116 20.60 2.37 -1.10
CA VAL A 116 20.16 3.75 -0.89
C VAL A 116 19.93 4.07 0.60
N GLY A 117 20.39 3.20 1.49
CA GLY A 117 20.28 3.42 2.93
C GLY A 117 18.90 3.17 3.52
N PHE A 118 18.00 2.50 2.80
CA PHE A 118 16.63 2.28 3.27
C PHE A 118 16.49 1.01 4.13
N GLY A 119 17.42 0.06 4.00
CA GLY A 119 17.27 -1.24 4.62
C GLY A 119 16.18 -2.06 3.94
N GLN A 120 15.41 -2.80 4.72
CA GLN A 120 14.33 -3.63 4.18
C GLN A 120 13.08 -2.80 3.95
N ARG A 121 12.50 -2.91 2.76
CA ARG A 121 11.32 -2.16 2.34
C ARG A 121 10.38 -3.04 1.52
N SER A 122 9.24 -2.51 1.12
CA SER A 122 8.31 -3.20 0.23
C SER A 122 8.63 -2.88 -1.22
N TRP A 123 8.53 -3.89 -2.06
CA TRP A 123 8.40 -3.67 -3.50
C TRP A 123 7.06 -2.96 -3.78
N ARG A 124 6.99 -2.22 -4.86
CA ARG A 124 5.79 -1.45 -5.22
C ARG A 124 4.74 -2.39 -5.82
N TYR A 125 3.58 -2.47 -5.16
CA TYR A 125 2.46 -3.27 -5.63
C TYR A 125 1.14 -2.57 -5.34
N CYS A 126 0.08 -3.04 -5.99
CA CYS A 126 -1.28 -2.61 -5.74
C CYS A 126 -2.20 -3.83 -5.81
N ALA A 127 -3.14 -3.92 -4.91
CA ALA A 127 -4.06 -5.05 -4.84
C ALA A 127 -5.49 -4.57 -4.63
N ILE A 128 -6.44 -5.29 -5.21
CA ILE A 128 -7.84 -5.22 -4.79
C ILE A 128 -8.06 -6.44 -3.90
N ILE A 129 -8.45 -6.19 -2.66
CA ILE A 129 -8.67 -7.22 -1.66
C ILE A 129 -10.15 -7.23 -1.30
N ASN A 130 -10.79 -8.38 -1.51
CA ASN A 130 -12.22 -8.56 -1.29
C ASN A 130 -12.41 -9.52 -0.12
N ASP A 131 -12.89 -9.01 1.01
CA ASP A 131 -13.10 -9.77 2.24
C ASP A 131 -11.87 -10.61 2.61
N GLY A 132 -10.70 -9.97 2.58
CA GLY A 132 -9.43 -10.59 2.96
C GLY A 132 -8.76 -11.45 1.90
N VAL A 133 -9.36 -11.60 0.71
CA VAL A 133 -8.81 -12.40 -0.38
C VAL A 133 -8.37 -11.49 -1.52
N VAL A 134 -7.16 -11.70 -2.04
CA VAL A 134 -6.65 -10.91 -3.15
C VAL A 134 -7.44 -11.23 -4.41
N GLU A 135 -8.23 -10.26 -4.88
CA GLU A 135 -9.04 -10.39 -6.09
C GLU A 135 -8.23 -10.05 -7.33
N LYS A 136 -7.41 -8.99 -7.29
CA LYS A 136 -6.58 -8.54 -8.40
C LYS A 136 -5.26 -8.03 -7.87
N TRP A 137 -4.18 -8.29 -8.60
CA TRP A 137 -2.82 -7.94 -8.20
C TRP A 137 -2.06 -7.28 -9.34
N TRP A 138 -1.36 -6.19 -9.02
CA TRP A 138 -0.39 -5.53 -9.90
C TRP A 138 0.89 -5.33 -9.12
N GLN A 139 2.02 -5.57 -9.75
CA GLN A 139 3.32 -5.18 -9.18
C GLN A 139 4.20 -4.66 -10.28
N GLU A 140 5.15 -3.79 -9.92
CA GLU A 140 6.10 -3.27 -10.89
C GLU A 140 7.06 -4.37 -11.30
N ASP A 141 7.52 -4.30 -12.55
CA ASP A 141 8.44 -5.28 -13.10
C ASP A 141 9.84 -5.11 -12.51
N GLY A 142 10.63 -6.19 -12.51
CA GLY A 142 12.03 -6.14 -12.14
C GLY A 142 12.32 -6.14 -10.66
N MET A 143 11.46 -6.75 -9.84
CA MET A 143 11.70 -6.84 -8.40
C MET A 143 13.07 -7.42 -8.13
N ASN A 144 13.87 -6.74 -7.28
CA ASN A 144 15.25 -7.09 -7.00
C ASN A 144 15.70 -6.59 -5.63
N ASN A 145 16.91 -7.02 -5.22
CA ASN A 145 17.53 -6.63 -3.95
C ASN A 145 18.89 -5.95 -4.16
N ASP A 146 19.22 -5.55 -5.38
CA ASP A 146 20.55 -5.04 -5.73
C ASP A 146 20.54 -3.61 -6.28
N GLY A 147 19.36 -2.98 -6.36
CA GLY A 147 19.25 -1.61 -6.83
C GLY A 147 19.29 -1.44 -8.34
N SER A 148 19.12 -2.54 -9.10
CA SER A 148 19.17 -2.48 -10.55
C SER A 148 17.91 -1.87 -11.20
N ASP A 149 16.84 -1.63 -10.42
CA ASP A 149 15.61 -1.07 -10.93
C ASP A 149 15.66 0.47 -10.97
N PRO A 150 14.92 1.08 -11.92
CA PRO A 150 14.81 2.54 -12.00
C PRO A 150 13.66 3.10 -11.15
N ASP A 151 13.25 2.41 -10.08
CA ASP A 151 12.09 2.76 -9.25
C ASP A 151 10.82 2.90 -10.10
N PRO A 152 10.38 1.81 -10.77
CA PRO A 152 9.31 1.89 -11.78
C PRO A 152 7.95 2.22 -11.18
N TYR A 153 7.13 2.93 -11.97
CA TYR A 153 5.75 3.24 -11.61
C TYR A 153 4.88 3.24 -12.85
N ASP A 154 4.50 2.05 -13.33
CA ASP A 154 3.69 1.86 -14.55
C ASP A 154 2.49 0.96 -14.30
N GLN A 155 2.64 -0.08 -13.47
CA GLN A 155 1.63 -1.11 -13.27
C GLN A 155 0.66 -0.80 -12.14
N THR A 156 1.12 -0.11 -11.10
CA THR A 156 0.41 0.03 -9.82
C THR A 156 -0.31 1.37 -9.70
N THR A 157 -0.84 1.87 -10.81
CA THR A 157 -1.48 3.19 -10.88
C THR A 157 -2.97 3.11 -10.55
N PRO A 158 -3.58 4.21 -10.07
CA PRO A 158 -5.03 4.24 -9.88
C PRO A 158 -5.79 4.07 -11.20
N GLU A 159 -5.21 4.50 -12.32
CA GLU A 159 -5.81 4.33 -13.65
C GLU A 159 -6.00 2.85 -13.99
N ASN A 160 -5.02 2.00 -13.67
CA ASN A 160 -5.15 0.56 -13.88
C ASN A 160 -6.25 -0.06 -13.03
N CYS A 161 -6.40 0.41 -11.79
CA CYS A 161 -7.49 -0.02 -10.92
C CYS A 161 -8.85 0.38 -11.50
N ILE A 162 -8.96 1.62 -11.97
CA ILE A 162 -10.19 2.15 -12.56
C ILE A 162 -10.56 1.35 -13.80
N GLU A 163 -9.59 1.07 -14.66
CA GLU A 163 -9.83 0.28 -15.88
C GLU A 163 -10.38 -1.11 -15.53
N TYR A 164 -9.74 -1.80 -14.58
CA TYR A 164 -10.20 -3.12 -14.14
C TYR A 164 -11.61 -3.08 -13.56
N LEU A 165 -11.88 -2.12 -12.69
CA LEU A 165 -13.19 -2.00 -12.02
C LEU A 165 -14.30 -1.59 -12.97
N SER A 166 -13.97 -0.83 -14.00
CA SER A 166 -14.95 -0.35 -15.00
C SER A 166 -15.41 -1.45 -15.95
N LYS A 167 -14.69 -2.55 -16.05
CA LYS A 167 -15.03 -3.69 -16.92
C LYS A 167 -15.96 -4.70 -16.24
N LYS A 168 -16.29 -4.49 -14.99
CA LYS A 168 -17.13 -5.42 -14.22
C LYS A 168 -18.58 -5.02 -14.21
#